data_59881de68a788635eb71d9c8e252f7cc
#
_entry.id   59881de68a788635eb71d9c8e252f7cc
#
_cell.length_a   1.000
_cell.length_b   1.000
_cell.length_c   1.000
_cell.angle_alpha   90.00
_cell.angle_beta   90.00
_cell.angle_gamma   90.00
#
_symmetry.space_group_name_H-M   'P 1'
#
loop_
_entity.id
_entity.type
_entity.pdbx_description
1 polymer ?
#
loop_
_entity_poly.entity_id
_entity_poly.type
_entity_poly.pdbx_seq_one_letter_code
_entity_poly.pdbx_strand_id
1 'polypeptide(L)'
;MATDIAPSSTPQCPDHIVFEHVTKEFGTRSGTVQALDDVSLTIKRGSISAVIGHSGAGKSTLVRLINGLETPTSGRVLVDGTDFSQLSDKAMRPLRADIGMIFQQFNLFGSRTIYDNVAYPLKLAHWKKADEKKRITELLSFVGLTSKAWDHPDQLSGGQKQRVGIARALATKPSILLADESTSALDPETTADVLSLLKRVNAELGVTVVVITHEMEVVRSIAQQVSVLAAGHLVEPGTARQAFAHPQSETTQRFLATIIGQHPNGEEQARLQSENPHARLVDVSSVASHSFGDALARISHTGASFQIVHGGVIEVHDGSLGNYTVALSGPAQAVEQAVQILEEVSNSAAPTTSATVPTPTEEAH
;
A
#
# COMPACT_ATOMS: atom_id res chain seq x y z
N MET A 1 -3.63 -18.08 -44.80
CA MET A 1 -2.37 -17.53 -44.30
C MET A 1 -2.75 -16.56 -43.19
N ALA A 2 -2.67 -17.03 -41.97
CA ALA A 2 -2.92 -16.21 -40.78
C ALA A 2 -1.56 -15.64 -40.37
N THR A 3 -1.42 -14.32 -40.44
CA THR A 3 -0.25 -13.59 -39.96
C THR A 3 -0.35 -13.51 -38.44
N ASP A 4 0.45 -14.30 -37.75
CA ASP A 4 0.76 -14.18 -36.33
C ASP A 4 1.38 -12.79 -36.08
N ILE A 5 0.62 -11.89 -35.49
CA ILE A 5 1.17 -10.65 -34.94
C ILE A 5 1.71 -11.00 -33.57
N ALA A 6 3.00 -11.29 -33.49
CA ALA A 6 3.71 -11.35 -32.23
C ALA A 6 3.52 -10.04 -31.44
N PRO A 7 3.31 -10.09 -30.12
CA PRO A 7 3.24 -8.87 -29.31
C PRO A 7 4.60 -8.16 -29.42
N SER A 8 4.58 -6.89 -29.81
CA SER A 8 5.76 -6.05 -29.85
C SER A 8 6.33 -5.95 -28.44
N SER A 9 7.47 -6.56 -28.19
CA SER A 9 8.23 -6.38 -26.96
C SER A 9 8.89 -5.01 -26.94
N THR A 10 8.10 -3.97 -26.70
CA THR A 10 8.67 -2.71 -26.20
C THR A 10 9.30 -3.02 -24.85
N PRO A 11 10.55 -2.59 -24.56
CA PRO A 11 11.14 -2.81 -23.25
C PRO A 11 10.23 -2.16 -22.20
N GLN A 12 9.59 -2.99 -21.38
CA GLN A 12 8.70 -2.51 -20.33
C GLN A 12 9.54 -1.71 -19.34
N CYS A 13 9.19 -0.44 -19.14
CA CYS A 13 9.79 0.38 -18.11
C CYS A 13 9.54 -0.28 -16.74
N PRO A 14 10.55 -0.51 -15.90
CA PRO A 14 10.37 -1.09 -14.58
C PRO A 14 9.48 -0.20 -13.68
N ASP A 15 9.48 1.11 -13.95
CA ASP A 15 8.66 2.10 -13.27
C ASP A 15 7.37 2.31 -14.05
N HIS A 16 6.24 2.03 -13.40
CA HIS A 16 4.93 2.08 -14.06
C HIS A 16 4.27 3.44 -13.97
N ILE A 17 4.36 4.05 -12.77
CA ILE A 17 3.84 5.40 -12.51
C ILE A 17 4.96 6.21 -11.87
N VAL A 18 5.26 7.38 -12.44
CA VAL A 18 6.30 8.27 -11.92
C VAL A 18 5.74 9.69 -11.78
N PHE A 19 5.86 10.25 -10.61
CA PHE A 19 5.65 11.66 -10.32
C PHE A 19 7.02 12.33 -10.18
N GLU A 20 7.26 13.39 -10.95
CA GLU A 20 8.50 14.15 -10.91
C GLU A 20 8.18 15.59 -10.51
N HIS A 21 8.50 15.94 -9.26
CA HIS A 21 8.31 17.28 -8.69
C HIS A 21 6.90 17.85 -8.92
N VAL A 22 5.88 17.02 -8.68
CA VAL A 22 4.50 17.36 -8.99
C VAL A 22 3.88 18.25 -7.95
N THR A 23 3.44 19.43 -8.38
CA THR A 23 2.60 20.34 -7.61
C THR A 23 1.22 20.46 -8.24
N LYS A 24 0.17 20.44 -7.42
CA LYS A 24 -1.20 20.67 -7.87
C LYS A 24 -1.91 21.68 -6.98
N GLU A 25 -2.35 22.75 -7.62
CA GLU A 25 -3.11 23.82 -7.00
C GLU A 25 -4.53 23.89 -7.59
N PHE A 26 -5.48 24.27 -6.74
CA PHE A 26 -6.86 24.53 -7.13
C PHE A 26 -7.23 25.96 -6.74
N GLY A 27 -7.75 26.72 -7.69
CA GLY A 27 -8.33 28.03 -7.43
C GLY A 27 -9.66 27.90 -6.70
N THR A 28 -9.81 28.62 -5.62
CA THR A 28 -11.06 28.73 -4.83
C THR A 28 -11.51 30.18 -4.76
N ARG A 29 -12.74 30.42 -4.31
CA ARG A 29 -13.23 31.79 -4.10
C ARG A 29 -12.44 32.58 -3.04
N SER A 30 -11.77 31.89 -2.13
CA SER A 30 -10.99 32.44 -1.02
C SER A 30 -9.47 32.45 -1.28
N GLY A 31 -9.01 32.04 -2.47
CA GLY A 31 -7.58 31.96 -2.79
C GLY A 31 -7.22 30.62 -3.47
N THR A 32 -5.94 30.26 -3.43
CA THR A 32 -5.43 29.00 -3.98
C THR A 32 -5.25 27.99 -2.88
N VAL A 33 -5.67 26.76 -3.11
CA VAL A 33 -5.42 25.60 -2.23
C VAL A 33 -4.44 24.69 -2.90
N GLN A 34 -3.29 24.47 -2.28
CA GLN A 34 -2.27 23.54 -2.73
C GLN A 34 -2.61 22.14 -2.23
N ALA A 35 -2.97 21.26 -3.15
CA ALA A 35 -3.39 19.90 -2.82
C ALA A 35 -2.23 18.90 -2.85
N LEU A 36 -1.21 19.16 -3.68
CA LEU A 36 0.08 18.46 -3.70
C LEU A 36 1.18 19.49 -3.86
N ASP A 37 2.30 19.27 -3.18
CA ASP A 37 3.45 20.16 -3.17
C ASP A 37 4.75 19.35 -3.32
N ASP A 38 5.42 19.55 -4.46
CA ASP A 38 6.70 18.94 -4.83
C ASP A 38 6.76 17.42 -4.62
N VAL A 39 5.71 16.71 -4.99
CA VAL A 39 5.61 15.26 -4.81
C VAL A 39 6.43 14.53 -5.88
N SER A 40 7.42 13.74 -5.43
CA SER A 40 8.19 12.81 -6.27
C SER A 40 7.97 11.38 -5.77
N LEU A 41 7.35 10.54 -6.62
CA LEU A 41 6.91 9.19 -6.27
C LEU A 41 7.08 8.26 -7.46
N THR A 42 7.57 7.05 -7.20
CA THR A 42 7.68 5.99 -8.21
C THR A 42 6.95 4.73 -7.76
N ILE A 43 6.05 4.23 -8.60
CA ILE A 43 5.35 2.95 -8.40
C ILE A 43 5.84 1.96 -9.44
N LYS A 44 6.37 0.84 -9.00
CA LYS A 44 6.92 -0.20 -9.85
C LYS A 44 5.83 -1.03 -10.54
N ARG A 45 6.12 -1.47 -11.75
CA ARG A 45 5.22 -2.35 -12.50
C ARG A 45 5.01 -3.68 -11.76
N GLY A 46 3.77 -4.15 -11.74
CA GLY A 46 3.40 -5.41 -11.08
C GLY A 46 3.50 -5.40 -9.57
N SER A 47 3.70 -4.23 -8.93
CA SER A 47 3.67 -4.11 -7.47
C SER A 47 2.28 -3.80 -6.94
N ILE A 48 2.09 -4.07 -5.64
CA ILE A 48 0.99 -3.51 -4.85
C ILE A 48 1.56 -2.37 -4.00
N SER A 49 1.16 -1.15 -4.32
CA SER A 49 1.60 0.07 -3.63
C SER A 49 0.46 0.71 -2.87
N ALA A 50 0.67 1.06 -1.62
CA ALA A 50 -0.30 1.80 -0.82
C ALA A 50 0.06 3.29 -0.74
N VAL A 51 -0.93 4.15 -0.91
CA VAL A 51 -0.83 5.59 -0.63
C VAL A 51 -1.70 5.89 0.57
N ILE A 52 -1.08 6.30 1.67
CA ILE A 52 -1.77 6.57 2.93
C ILE A 52 -1.69 8.04 3.32
N GLY A 53 -2.64 8.49 4.10
CA GLY A 53 -2.70 9.87 4.61
C GLY A 53 -4.05 10.17 5.23
N HIS A 54 -4.12 11.18 6.07
CA HIS A 54 -5.38 11.67 6.62
C HIS A 54 -6.30 12.26 5.54
N SER A 55 -7.56 12.52 5.91
CA SER A 55 -8.46 13.28 5.03
C SER A 55 -7.84 14.63 4.67
N GLY A 56 -7.91 15.00 3.39
CA GLY A 56 -7.29 16.24 2.90
C GLY A 56 -5.78 16.17 2.62
N ALA A 57 -5.11 15.04 2.82
CA ALA A 57 -3.66 14.90 2.57
C ALA A 57 -3.25 14.96 1.08
N GLY A 58 -4.19 14.98 0.13
CA GLY A 58 -3.89 15.02 -1.30
C GLY A 58 -4.12 13.69 -2.04
N LYS A 59 -4.50 12.61 -1.34
CA LYS A 59 -4.67 11.26 -1.93
C LYS A 59 -5.57 11.20 -3.16
N SER A 60 -6.77 11.77 -3.08
CA SER A 60 -7.73 11.81 -4.21
C SER A 60 -7.22 12.63 -5.38
N THR A 61 -6.42 13.68 -5.11
CA THR A 61 -5.75 14.47 -6.15
C THR A 61 -4.70 13.63 -6.87
N LEU A 62 -3.89 12.86 -6.13
CA LEU A 62 -2.90 11.95 -6.69
C LEU A 62 -3.58 10.91 -7.60
N VAL A 63 -4.69 10.29 -7.18
CA VAL A 63 -5.48 9.37 -8.01
C VAL A 63 -5.95 10.03 -9.31
N ARG A 64 -6.48 11.27 -9.22
CA ARG A 64 -6.96 12.01 -10.39
C ARG A 64 -5.85 12.38 -11.37
N LEU A 65 -4.64 12.56 -10.88
CA LEU A 65 -3.47 12.78 -11.73
C LEU A 65 -3.04 11.46 -12.42
N ILE A 66 -3.04 10.33 -11.72
CA ILE A 66 -2.71 9.01 -12.31
C ILE A 66 -3.69 8.65 -13.43
N ASN A 67 -4.99 8.87 -13.23
CA ASN A 67 -5.99 8.52 -14.25
C ASN A 67 -6.24 9.64 -15.27
N GLY A 68 -5.44 10.73 -15.22
CA GLY A 68 -5.51 11.85 -16.14
C GLY A 68 -6.83 12.64 -16.09
N LEU A 69 -7.56 12.59 -14.98
CA LEU A 69 -8.75 13.44 -14.73
C LEU A 69 -8.36 14.85 -14.30
N GLU A 70 -7.13 15.00 -13.81
CA GLU A 70 -6.49 16.28 -13.49
C GLU A 70 -5.12 16.34 -14.16
N THR A 71 -4.64 17.56 -14.40
CA THR A 71 -3.26 17.82 -14.84
C THR A 71 -2.49 18.51 -13.74
N PRO A 72 -1.18 18.25 -13.57
CA PRO A 72 -0.38 18.94 -12.58
C PRO A 72 -0.29 20.45 -12.90
N THR A 73 -0.10 21.28 -11.87
CA THR A 73 0.19 22.72 -12.05
C THR A 73 1.65 22.90 -12.44
N SER A 74 2.55 22.10 -11.87
CA SER A 74 3.96 21.98 -12.28
C SER A 74 4.46 20.56 -12.06
N GLY A 75 5.61 20.23 -12.63
CA GLY A 75 6.14 18.86 -12.62
C GLY A 75 5.51 17.98 -13.71
N ARG A 76 5.75 16.67 -13.66
CA ARG A 76 5.28 15.70 -14.65
C ARG A 76 4.75 14.43 -14.00
N VAL A 77 3.71 13.85 -14.64
CA VAL A 77 3.18 12.53 -14.30
C VAL A 77 3.35 11.62 -15.50
N LEU A 78 4.18 10.61 -15.35
CA LEU A 78 4.40 9.61 -16.40
C LEU A 78 3.69 8.30 -15.99
N VAL A 79 2.94 7.75 -16.93
CA VAL A 79 2.34 6.42 -16.81
C VAL A 79 2.80 5.59 -17.99
N ASP A 80 3.43 4.45 -17.71
CA ASP A 80 4.11 3.62 -18.71
C ASP A 80 5.08 4.44 -19.62
N GLY A 81 5.82 5.37 -19.01
CA GLY A 81 6.73 6.29 -19.71
C GLY A 81 6.04 7.41 -20.53
N THR A 82 4.71 7.45 -20.56
CA THR A 82 3.94 8.47 -21.28
C THR A 82 3.62 9.64 -20.35
N ASP A 83 4.01 10.84 -20.70
CA ASP A 83 3.68 12.07 -19.97
C ASP A 83 2.22 12.47 -20.20
N PHE A 84 1.40 12.35 -19.15
CA PHE A 84 -0.02 12.69 -19.20
C PHE A 84 -0.30 14.19 -19.20
N SER A 85 0.65 15.00 -18.73
CA SER A 85 0.47 16.44 -18.58
C SER A 85 0.30 17.16 -19.92
N GLN A 86 0.78 16.58 -21.03
CA GLN A 86 0.81 17.18 -22.35
C GLN A 86 -0.22 16.59 -23.33
N LEU A 87 -1.03 15.63 -22.89
CA LEU A 87 -1.94 14.93 -23.77
C LEU A 87 -3.30 15.63 -23.88
N SER A 88 -3.84 15.64 -25.09
CA SER A 88 -5.23 16.04 -25.33
C SER A 88 -6.21 14.99 -24.77
N ASP A 89 -7.44 15.40 -24.43
CA ASP A 89 -8.49 14.48 -23.99
C ASP A 89 -8.74 13.30 -24.94
N LYS A 90 -8.58 13.50 -26.24
CA LYS A 90 -8.71 12.43 -27.24
C LYS A 90 -7.60 11.41 -27.11
N ALA A 91 -6.36 11.84 -26.88
CA ALA A 91 -5.21 10.98 -26.70
C ALA A 91 -5.25 10.26 -25.33
N MET A 92 -5.88 10.86 -24.32
CA MET A 92 -6.05 10.26 -22.98
C MET A 92 -7.05 9.10 -22.92
N ARG A 93 -8.03 9.04 -23.83
CA ARG A 93 -9.09 8.01 -23.79
C ARG A 93 -8.57 6.56 -23.78
N PRO A 94 -7.66 6.16 -24.70
CA PRO A 94 -7.12 4.80 -24.68
C PRO A 94 -6.28 4.53 -23.43
N LEU A 95 -5.56 5.52 -22.92
CA LEU A 95 -4.75 5.39 -21.71
C LEU A 95 -5.62 5.23 -20.45
N ARG A 96 -6.73 5.98 -20.37
CA ARG A 96 -7.72 5.77 -19.28
C ARG A 96 -8.37 4.38 -19.33
N ALA A 97 -8.49 3.77 -20.51
CA ALA A 97 -9.02 2.40 -20.63
C ALA A 97 -8.05 1.34 -20.08
N ASP A 98 -6.76 1.67 -19.98
CA ASP A 98 -5.71 0.84 -19.38
C ASP A 98 -5.59 1.01 -17.86
N ILE A 99 -6.38 1.92 -17.28
CA ILE A 99 -6.44 2.16 -15.83
C ILE A 99 -7.83 1.78 -15.32
N GLY A 100 -7.92 0.68 -14.58
CA GLY A 100 -9.13 0.28 -13.88
C GLY A 100 -9.29 1.06 -12.57
N MET A 101 -10.52 1.38 -12.18
CA MET A 101 -10.78 2.09 -10.93
C MET A 101 -11.87 1.40 -10.11
N ILE A 102 -11.57 1.15 -8.85
CA ILE A 102 -12.48 0.66 -7.82
C ILE A 102 -12.79 1.83 -6.89
N PHE A 103 -14.08 2.10 -6.69
CA PHE A 103 -14.57 3.23 -5.90
C PHE A 103 -15.04 2.80 -4.52
N GLN A 104 -14.93 3.68 -3.55
CA GLN A 104 -15.42 3.51 -2.19
C GLN A 104 -16.92 3.15 -2.12
N GLN A 105 -17.75 3.83 -2.90
CA GLN A 105 -19.22 3.65 -2.93
C GLN A 105 -19.68 2.67 -4.03
N PHE A 106 -18.81 1.73 -4.46
CA PHE A 106 -19.07 0.75 -5.53
C PHE A 106 -19.42 1.35 -6.90
N ASN A 107 -20.16 2.46 -6.96
CA ASN A 107 -20.63 3.18 -8.16
C ASN A 107 -21.22 2.24 -9.24
N LEU A 108 -22.00 1.22 -8.81
CA LEU A 108 -22.68 0.32 -9.72
C LEU A 108 -23.95 0.97 -10.28
N PHE A 109 -24.25 0.65 -11.54
CA PHE A 109 -25.52 1.04 -12.15
C PHE A 109 -26.66 0.20 -11.56
N GLY A 110 -27.45 0.78 -10.66
CA GLY A 110 -28.51 0.08 -9.94
C GLY A 110 -29.62 -0.49 -10.85
N SER A 111 -29.90 0.17 -11.98
CA SER A 111 -30.87 -0.25 -12.97
C SER A 111 -30.36 -1.31 -13.97
N ARG A 112 -29.12 -1.78 -13.81
CA ARG A 112 -28.49 -2.77 -14.69
C ARG A 112 -28.15 -4.05 -13.91
N THR A 113 -28.16 -5.16 -14.61
CA THR A 113 -27.68 -6.43 -14.04
C THR A 113 -26.19 -6.39 -13.74
N ILE A 114 -25.69 -7.34 -12.95
CA ILE A 114 -24.27 -7.52 -12.69
C ILE A 114 -23.50 -7.74 -13.98
N TYR A 115 -24.04 -8.58 -14.87
CA TYR A 115 -23.49 -8.80 -16.21
C TYR A 115 -23.32 -7.47 -16.98
N ASP A 116 -24.35 -6.63 -17.00
CA ASP A 116 -24.32 -5.35 -17.72
C ASP A 116 -23.40 -4.30 -17.08
N ASN A 117 -23.21 -4.35 -15.75
CA ASN A 117 -22.23 -3.54 -15.05
C ASN A 117 -20.81 -3.88 -15.51
N VAL A 118 -20.46 -5.18 -15.62
CA VAL A 118 -19.15 -5.63 -16.09
C VAL A 118 -18.99 -5.43 -17.61
N ALA A 119 -20.07 -5.55 -18.39
CA ALA A 119 -20.07 -5.34 -19.82
C ALA A 119 -19.84 -3.89 -20.22
N TYR A 120 -20.19 -2.93 -19.36
CA TYR A 120 -20.20 -1.52 -19.70
C TYR A 120 -18.86 -0.97 -20.22
N PRO A 121 -17.71 -1.19 -19.55
CA PRO A 121 -16.41 -0.75 -20.06
C PRO A 121 -16.04 -1.40 -21.40
N LEU A 122 -16.39 -2.65 -21.61
CA LEU A 122 -16.12 -3.38 -22.86
C LEU A 122 -16.91 -2.79 -24.04
N LYS A 123 -18.19 -2.43 -23.81
CA LYS A 123 -19.03 -1.72 -24.79
C LYS A 123 -18.44 -0.38 -25.17
N LEU A 124 -17.96 0.39 -24.19
CA LEU A 124 -17.29 1.67 -24.43
C LEU A 124 -15.97 1.51 -25.22
N ALA A 125 -15.24 0.42 -24.97
CA ALA A 125 -14.01 0.08 -25.67
C ALA A 125 -14.27 -0.64 -27.03
N HIS A 126 -15.54 -0.72 -27.47
CA HIS A 126 -15.96 -1.31 -28.75
C HIS A 126 -15.51 -2.76 -28.96
N TRP A 127 -15.50 -3.57 -27.89
CA TRP A 127 -15.18 -5.00 -27.99
C TRP A 127 -16.23 -5.75 -28.82
N LYS A 128 -15.78 -6.82 -29.51
CA LYS A 128 -16.69 -7.69 -30.25
C LYS A 128 -17.55 -8.49 -29.27
N LYS A 129 -18.83 -8.67 -29.55
CA LYS A 129 -19.79 -9.34 -28.66
C LYS A 129 -19.35 -10.75 -28.21
N ALA A 130 -18.66 -11.50 -29.06
CA ALA A 130 -18.17 -12.82 -28.70
C ALA A 130 -17.06 -12.75 -27.62
N ASP A 131 -16.12 -11.84 -27.79
CA ASP A 131 -15.01 -11.61 -26.86
C ASP A 131 -15.51 -10.98 -25.54
N GLU A 132 -16.49 -10.05 -25.64
CA GLU A 132 -17.17 -9.46 -24.49
C GLU A 132 -17.81 -10.56 -23.60
N LYS A 133 -18.63 -11.43 -24.19
CA LYS A 133 -19.29 -12.53 -23.44
C LYS A 133 -18.27 -13.43 -22.75
N LYS A 134 -17.23 -13.84 -23.46
CA LYS A 134 -16.15 -14.67 -22.92
C LYS A 134 -15.49 -13.99 -21.73
N ARG A 135 -15.09 -12.71 -21.92
CA ARG A 135 -14.41 -11.92 -20.89
C ARG A 135 -15.25 -11.72 -19.63
N ILE A 136 -16.53 -11.41 -19.77
CA ILE A 136 -17.45 -11.25 -18.63
C ILE A 136 -17.58 -12.55 -17.86
N THR A 137 -17.73 -13.68 -18.56
CA THR A 137 -17.85 -15.00 -17.91
C THR A 137 -16.58 -15.32 -17.12
N GLU A 138 -15.39 -15.07 -17.69
CA GLU A 138 -14.10 -15.23 -17.01
C GLU A 138 -14.02 -14.38 -15.73
N LEU A 139 -14.39 -13.10 -15.84
CA LEU A 139 -14.32 -12.17 -14.71
C LEU A 139 -15.32 -12.51 -13.60
N LEU A 140 -16.56 -12.83 -13.95
CA LEU A 140 -17.56 -13.23 -12.95
C LEU A 140 -17.17 -14.55 -12.25
N SER A 141 -16.53 -15.47 -12.98
CA SER A 141 -15.95 -16.67 -12.38
C SER A 141 -14.79 -16.33 -11.47
N PHE A 142 -13.88 -15.47 -11.90
CA PHE A 142 -12.70 -15.03 -11.14
C PHE A 142 -13.09 -14.39 -9.79
N VAL A 143 -14.13 -13.57 -9.77
CA VAL A 143 -14.61 -12.92 -8.53
C VAL A 143 -15.64 -13.77 -7.77
N GLY A 144 -16.00 -14.98 -8.24
CA GLY A 144 -16.94 -15.90 -7.58
C GLY A 144 -18.40 -15.49 -7.66
N LEU A 145 -18.81 -14.79 -8.71
CA LEU A 145 -20.20 -14.26 -8.88
C LEU A 145 -20.91 -14.78 -10.13
N THR A 146 -20.52 -15.93 -10.67
CA THR A 146 -21.13 -16.50 -11.88
C THR A 146 -22.65 -16.71 -11.74
N SER A 147 -23.11 -17.22 -10.59
CA SER A 147 -24.53 -17.46 -10.32
C SER A 147 -25.35 -16.18 -10.15
N LYS A 148 -24.67 -15.03 -9.95
CA LYS A 148 -25.28 -13.72 -9.71
C LYS A 148 -25.27 -12.81 -10.94
N ALA A 149 -24.86 -13.32 -12.11
CA ALA A 149 -24.69 -12.53 -13.33
C ALA A 149 -25.92 -11.70 -13.71
N TRP A 150 -27.12 -12.23 -13.49
CA TRP A 150 -28.40 -11.62 -13.85
C TRP A 150 -29.11 -10.90 -12.70
N ASP A 151 -28.55 -10.96 -11.49
CA ASP A 151 -29.07 -10.21 -10.34
C ASP A 151 -28.78 -8.71 -10.52
N HIS A 152 -29.46 -7.87 -9.74
CA HIS A 152 -29.22 -6.43 -9.66
C HIS A 152 -28.39 -6.07 -8.42
N PRO A 153 -27.73 -4.91 -8.39
CA PRO A 153 -26.88 -4.50 -7.27
C PRO A 153 -27.58 -4.45 -5.91
N ASP A 154 -28.87 -4.15 -5.86
CA ASP A 154 -29.68 -4.12 -4.64
C ASP A 154 -29.85 -5.50 -3.98
N GLN A 155 -29.70 -6.57 -4.74
CA GLN A 155 -29.78 -7.97 -4.29
C GLN A 155 -28.43 -8.50 -3.75
N LEU A 156 -27.38 -7.68 -3.72
CA LEU A 156 -26.03 -8.09 -3.32
C LEU A 156 -25.61 -7.51 -1.97
N SER A 157 -24.82 -8.27 -1.21
CA SER A 157 -24.10 -7.74 -0.04
C SER A 157 -23.04 -6.70 -0.43
N GLY A 158 -22.53 -5.93 0.53
CA GLY A 158 -21.45 -4.95 0.30
C GLY A 158 -20.21 -5.56 -0.36
N GLY A 159 -19.74 -6.67 0.14
CA GLY A 159 -18.58 -7.38 -0.41
C GLY A 159 -18.83 -7.94 -1.83
N GLN A 160 -20.05 -8.43 -2.10
CA GLN A 160 -20.42 -8.83 -3.45
C GLN A 160 -20.45 -7.64 -4.42
N LYS A 161 -20.99 -6.48 -4.00
CA LYS A 161 -20.94 -5.23 -4.78
C LYS A 161 -19.50 -4.83 -5.08
N GLN A 162 -18.61 -4.95 -4.10
CA GLN A 162 -17.19 -4.65 -4.29
C GLN A 162 -16.53 -5.58 -5.29
N ARG A 163 -16.81 -6.89 -5.21
CA ARG A 163 -16.32 -7.88 -6.19
C ARG A 163 -16.81 -7.58 -7.61
N VAL A 164 -18.05 -7.09 -7.77
CA VAL A 164 -18.56 -6.61 -9.08
C VAL A 164 -17.77 -5.38 -9.54
N GLY A 165 -17.49 -4.43 -8.62
CA GLY A 165 -16.65 -3.26 -8.90
C GLY A 165 -15.26 -3.64 -9.41
N ILE A 166 -14.64 -4.65 -8.78
CA ILE A 166 -13.35 -5.20 -9.21
C ILE A 166 -13.46 -5.85 -10.60
N ALA A 167 -14.46 -6.70 -10.82
CA ALA A 167 -14.68 -7.34 -12.13
C ALA A 167 -14.87 -6.29 -13.24
N ARG A 168 -15.65 -5.23 -12.98
CA ARG A 168 -15.86 -4.11 -13.91
C ARG A 168 -14.56 -3.35 -14.19
N ALA A 169 -13.76 -3.07 -13.16
CA ALA A 169 -12.48 -2.37 -13.30
C ALA A 169 -11.47 -3.19 -14.12
N LEU A 170 -11.52 -4.52 -14.04
CA LEU A 170 -10.66 -5.46 -14.79
C LEU A 170 -11.16 -5.77 -16.20
N ALA A 171 -12.33 -5.27 -16.60
CA ALA A 171 -12.99 -5.68 -17.84
C ALA A 171 -12.11 -5.45 -19.08
N THR A 172 -11.53 -4.29 -19.22
CA THR A 172 -10.68 -3.86 -20.36
C THR A 172 -9.28 -4.46 -20.37
N LYS A 173 -8.92 -5.32 -19.41
CA LYS A 173 -7.56 -5.84 -19.16
C LYS A 173 -6.56 -4.71 -18.85
N PRO A 174 -6.83 -3.87 -17.84
CA PRO A 174 -5.97 -2.76 -17.51
C PRO A 174 -4.62 -3.23 -16.98
N SER A 175 -3.57 -2.43 -17.21
CA SER A 175 -2.25 -2.66 -16.61
C SER A 175 -2.15 -2.10 -15.18
N ILE A 176 -3.01 -1.13 -14.84
CA ILE A 176 -3.07 -0.46 -13.53
C ILE A 176 -4.48 -0.59 -12.94
N LEU A 177 -4.57 -0.88 -11.66
CA LEU A 177 -5.81 -0.90 -10.88
C LEU A 177 -5.68 0.07 -9.71
N LEU A 178 -6.49 1.14 -9.71
CA LEU A 178 -6.59 2.09 -8.62
C LEU A 178 -7.73 1.67 -7.69
N ALA A 179 -7.45 1.46 -6.42
CA ALA A 179 -8.43 1.10 -5.40
C ALA A 179 -8.55 2.25 -4.38
N ASP A 180 -9.57 3.09 -4.56
CA ASP A 180 -9.79 4.27 -3.74
C ASP A 180 -10.72 3.95 -2.58
N GLU A 181 -10.17 3.87 -1.36
CA GLU A 181 -10.86 3.51 -0.10
C GLU A 181 -11.82 2.32 -0.26
N SER A 182 -11.38 1.32 -1.00
CA SER A 182 -12.21 0.21 -1.49
C SER A 182 -12.73 -0.74 -0.43
N THR A 183 -12.30 -0.61 0.82
CA THR A 183 -12.65 -1.47 1.95
C THR A 183 -13.33 -0.73 3.11
N SER A 184 -13.29 0.59 3.15
CA SER A 184 -13.72 1.41 4.29
C SER A 184 -15.21 1.28 4.68
N ALA A 185 -16.05 0.74 3.79
CA ALA A 185 -17.47 0.52 4.03
C ALA A 185 -17.82 -0.96 4.30
N LEU A 186 -16.82 -1.82 4.49
CA LEU A 186 -16.98 -3.27 4.65
C LEU A 186 -16.66 -3.71 6.08
N ASP A 187 -17.25 -4.83 6.49
CA ASP A 187 -16.87 -5.51 7.72
C ASP A 187 -15.48 -6.16 7.59
N PRO A 188 -14.80 -6.51 8.70
CA PRO A 188 -13.44 -7.05 8.66
C PRO A 188 -13.28 -8.33 7.84
N GLU A 189 -14.24 -9.26 7.90
CA GLU A 189 -14.20 -10.52 7.16
C GLU A 189 -14.30 -10.26 5.66
N THR A 190 -15.26 -9.45 5.26
CA THR A 190 -15.43 -9.02 3.87
C THR A 190 -14.23 -8.24 3.35
N THR A 191 -13.62 -7.40 4.20
CA THR A 191 -12.36 -6.69 3.88
C THR A 191 -11.24 -7.67 3.55
N ALA A 192 -11.02 -8.68 4.39
CA ALA A 192 -9.99 -9.70 4.17
C ALA A 192 -10.19 -10.44 2.82
N ASP A 193 -11.43 -10.76 2.49
CA ASP A 193 -11.81 -11.38 1.22
C ASP A 193 -11.48 -10.49 0.00
N VAL A 194 -11.80 -9.20 0.07
CA VAL A 194 -11.50 -8.23 -0.99
C VAL A 194 -9.99 -8.04 -1.15
N LEU A 195 -9.26 -7.96 -0.05
CA LEU A 195 -7.79 -7.84 -0.08
C LEU A 195 -7.14 -9.10 -0.67
N SER A 196 -7.63 -10.28 -0.32
CA SER A 196 -7.20 -11.56 -0.93
C SER A 196 -7.45 -11.56 -2.44
N LEU A 197 -8.59 -11.04 -2.89
CA LEU A 197 -8.90 -10.91 -4.32
C LEU A 197 -7.95 -9.92 -5.01
N LEU A 198 -7.61 -8.79 -4.40
CA LEU A 198 -6.62 -7.83 -4.95
C LEU A 198 -5.22 -8.46 -5.07
N LYS A 199 -4.79 -9.26 -4.07
CA LYS A 199 -3.54 -10.03 -4.17
C LYS A 199 -3.57 -10.99 -5.37
N ARG A 200 -4.68 -11.69 -5.57
CA ARG A 200 -4.86 -12.59 -6.72
C ARG A 200 -4.83 -11.84 -8.05
N VAL A 201 -5.46 -10.67 -8.13
CA VAL A 201 -5.40 -9.81 -9.32
C VAL A 201 -3.95 -9.46 -9.66
N ASN A 202 -3.17 -9.07 -8.68
CA ASN A 202 -1.75 -8.76 -8.89
C ASN A 202 -0.95 -10.00 -9.30
N ALA A 203 -1.06 -11.11 -8.54
CA ALA A 203 -0.26 -12.30 -8.73
C ALA A 203 -0.60 -13.06 -10.03
N GLU A 204 -1.91 -13.22 -10.35
CA GLU A 204 -2.37 -14.04 -11.49
C GLU A 204 -2.46 -13.23 -12.78
N LEU A 205 -2.73 -11.91 -12.71
CA LEU A 205 -2.93 -11.07 -13.90
C LEU A 205 -1.78 -10.09 -14.14
N GLY A 206 -0.80 -9.97 -13.23
CA GLY A 206 0.34 -9.06 -13.34
C GLY A 206 0.00 -7.58 -13.27
N VAL A 207 -1.21 -7.23 -12.80
CA VAL A 207 -1.71 -5.85 -12.73
C VAL A 207 -1.01 -5.10 -11.60
N THR A 208 -0.54 -3.88 -11.87
CA THR A 208 -0.06 -2.96 -10.83
C THR A 208 -1.24 -2.45 -10.03
N VAL A 209 -1.24 -2.64 -8.72
CA VAL A 209 -2.35 -2.22 -7.84
C VAL A 209 -1.89 -1.04 -6.99
N VAL A 210 -2.65 0.06 -7.05
CA VAL A 210 -2.44 1.22 -6.18
C VAL A 210 -3.63 1.35 -5.24
N VAL A 211 -3.39 1.11 -3.96
CA VAL A 211 -4.42 1.18 -2.92
C VAL A 211 -4.31 2.51 -2.19
N ILE A 212 -5.40 3.27 -2.21
CA ILE A 212 -5.50 4.51 -1.45
C ILE A 212 -6.34 4.22 -0.22
N THR A 213 -5.77 4.44 0.95
CA THR A 213 -6.45 4.15 2.20
C THR A 213 -5.91 4.99 3.36
N HIS A 214 -6.67 5.06 4.43
CA HIS A 214 -6.22 5.50 5.75
C HIS A 214 -6.15 4.33 6.74
N GLU A 215 -6.48 3.11 6.29
CA GLU A 215 -6.50 1.88 7.08
C GLU A 215 -5.15 1.17 6.99
N MET A 216 -4.37 1.22 8.05
CA MET A 216 -3.05 0.59 8.10
C MET A 216 -3.12 -0.95 8.02
N GLU A 217 -4.23 -1.53 8.45
CA GLU A 217 -4.46 -2.98 8.32
C GLU A 217 -4.44 -3.44 6.85
N VAL A 218 -5.03 -2.63 5.96
CA VAL A 218 -4.97 -2.85 4.51
C VAL A 218 -3.53 -2.81 4.00
N VAL A 219 -2.79 -1.78 4.43
CA VAL A 219 -1.37 -1.62 4.05
C VAL A 219 -0.56 -2.82 4.49
N ARG A 220 -0.70 -3.20 5.76
CA ARG A 220 -0.01 -4.33 6.37
C ARG A 220 -0.25 -5.62 5.60
N SER A 221 -1.50 -5.87 5.23
CA SER A 221 -1.88 -7.16 4.65
C SER A 221 -1.45 -7.33 3.20
N ILE A 222 -1.42 -6.27 2.36
CA ILE A 222 -1.17 -6.46 0.92
C ILE A 222 -0.06 -5.61 0.31
N ALA A 223 0.34 -4.48 0.94
CA ALA A 223 1.26 -3.54 0.30
C ALA A 223 2.72 -4.02 0.36
N GLN A 224 3.41 -3.90 -0.75
CA GLN A 224 4.86 -4.06 -0.88
C GLN A 224 5.57 -2.72 -0.70
N GLN A 225 4.95 -1.65 -1.21
CA GLN A 225 5.45 -0.29 -1.12
C GLN A 225 4.42 0.60 -0.43
N VAL A 226 4.90 1.58 0.32
CA VAL A 226 4.08 2.55 1.03
C VAL A 226 4.57 3.95 0.73
N SER A 227 3.63 4.85 0.53
CA SER A 227 3.85 6.27 0.36
C SER A 227 2.93 7.03 1.30
N VAL A 228 3.51 7.77 2.24
CA VAL A 228 2.74 8.52 3.24
C VAL A 228 2.63 9.97 2.79
N LEU A 229 1.39 10.42 2.61
CA LEU A 229 1.06 11.82 2.30
C LEU A 229 0.59 12.55 3.56
N ALA A 230 1.14 13.73 3.79
CA ALA A 230 0.72 14.65 4.83
C ALA A 230 0.69 16.09 4.29
N ALA A 231 -0.47 16.74 4.38
CA ALA A 231 -0.66 18.14 3.94
C ALA A 231 -0.11 18.43 2.51
N GLY A 232 -0.31 17.50 1.58
CA GLY A 232 0.14 17.63 0.20
C GLY A 232 1.57 17.19 -0.08
N HIS A 233 2.37 16.87 0.94
CA HIS A 233 3.76 16.41 0.80
C HIS A 233 3.89 14.90 0.94
N LEU A 234 4.84 14.31 0.23
CA LEU A 234 5.27 12.94 0.44
C LEU A 234 6.29 12.92 1.59
N VAL A 235 5.86 12.44 2.77
CA VAL A 235 6.69 12.50 3.99
C VAL A 235 7.45 11.19 4.24
N GLU A 236 7.03 10.09 3.62
CA GLU A 236 7.73 8.82 3.74
C GLU A 236 7.45 7.91 2.53
N PRO A 237 8.36 7.79 1.58
CA PRO A 237 8.36 6.76 0.56
C PRO A 237 9.20 5.56 1.01
N GLY A 238 8.77 4.34 0.69
CA GLY A 238 9.60 3.16 0.97
C GLY A 238 8.88 1.83 0.82
N THR A 239 9.53 0.77 1.26
CA THR A 239 8.86 -0.53 1.39
C THR A 239 7.93 -0.50 2.61
N ALA A 240 6.84 -1.28 2.55
CA ALA A 240 5.94 -1.41 3.70
C ALA A 240 6.73 -1.86 4.95
N ARG A 241 7.64 -2.83 4.79
CA ARG A 241 8.49 -3.33 5.86
C ARG A 241 9.33 -2.23 6.52
N GLN A 242 9.97 -1.36 5.72
CA GLN A 242 10.77 -0.24 6.25
C GLN A 242 9.91 0.77 7.02
N ALA A 243 8.78 1.18 6.44
CA ALA A 243 7.86 2.10 7.08
C ALA A 243 7.31 1.56 8.42
N PHE A 244 7.06 0.25 8.49
CA PHE A 244 6.57 -0.39 9.72
C PHE A 244 7.66 -0.62 10.76
N ALA A 245 8.90 -0.98 10.33
CA ALA A 245 10.00 -1.26 11.25
C ALA A 245 10.67 0.01 11.77
N HIS A 246 10.82 1.02 10.91
CA HIS A 246 11.61 2.23 11.18
C HIS A 246 10.92 3.47 10.61
N PRO A 247 9.75 3.86 11.16
CA PRO A 247 9.01 5.02 10.68
C PRO A 247 9.83 6.30 10.90
N GLN A 248 10.11 7.02 9.81
CA GLN A 248 10.93 8.25 9.86
C GLN A 248 10.08 9.48 10.17
N SER A 249 8.82 9.50 9.69
CA SER A 249 7.94 10.65 9.90
C SER A 249 7.04 10.45 11.11
N GLU A 250 6.78 11.56 11.84
CA GLU A 250 5.80 11.57 12.95
C GLU A 250 4.40 11.12 12.48
N THR A 251 4.04 11.44 11.23
CA THR A 251 2.78 11.03 10.63
C THR A 251 2.71 9.51 10.51
N THR A 252 3.77 8.85 10.01
CA THR A 252 3.83 7.40 9.93
C THR A 252 3.79 6.76 11.32
N GLN A 253 4.51 7.31 12.28
CA GLN A 253 4.48 6.83 13.66
C GLN A 253 3.06 6.87 14.24
N ARG A 254 2.32 7.95 14.02
CA ARG A 254 0.92 8.08 14.45
C ARG A 254 -0.01 7.06 13.77
N PHE A 255 0.19 6.80 12.48
CA PHE A 255 -0.58 5.76 11.79
C PHE A 255 -0.29 4.36 12.35
N LEU A 256 0.98 4.06 12.60
CA LEU A 256 1.40 2.77 13.15
C LEU A 256 0.90 2.56 14.57
N ALA A 257 0.80 3.63 15.36
CA ALA A 257 0.27 3.59 16.71
C ALA A 257 -1.10 2.93 16.84
N THR A 258 -1.87 2.93 15.76
CA THR A 258 -3.21 2.32 15.74
C THR A 258 -3.21 0.80 15.59
N ILE A 259 -2.08 0.20 15.16
CA ILE A 259 -2.01 -1.25 14.84
C ILE A 259 -0.95 -1.97 15.65
N ILE A 260 0.22 -1.36 15.75
CA ILE A 260 1.32 -1.93 16.51
C ILE A 260 1.12 -1.48 17.94
N GLY A 261 0.99 -2.42 18.87
CA GLY A 261 1.17 -2.08 20.28
C GLY A 261 2.48 -1.30 20.37
N GLN A 262 2.39 0.01 20.55
CA GLN A 262 3.58 0.84 20.69
C GLN A 262 4.38 0.37 21.89
N HIS A 263 5.68 0.66 21.88
CA HIS A 263 6.41 0.70 23.15
C HIS A 263 5.57 1.50 24.14
N PRO A 264 5.47 1.06 25.38
CA PRO A 264 4.57 1.65 26.37
C PRO A 264 4.77 3.15 26.43
N ASN A 265 3.66 3.91 26.37
CA ASN A 265 3.71 5.35 26.59
C ASN A 265 4.11 5.66 28.03
N GLY A 266 4.39 6.93 28.36
CA GLY A 266 4.93 7.31 29.67
C GLY A 266 4.09 6.81 30.86
N GLU A 267 2.75 6.79 30.76
CA GLU A 267 1.87 6.28 31.82
C GLU A 267 1.95 4.74 31.91
N GLU A 268 1.94 4.08 30.78
CA GLU A 268 2.01 2.63 30.69
C GLU A 268 3.42 2.13 31.11
N GLN A 269 4.47 2.83 30.72
CA GLN A 269 5.83 2.55 31.14
C GLN A 269 5.98 2.71 32.67
N ALA A 270 5.38 3.77 33.26
CA ALA A 270 5.36 3.95 34.70
C ALA A 270 4.60 2.81 35.42
N ARG A 271 3.48 2.35 34.85
CA ARG A 271 2.73 1.20 35.36
C ARG A 271 3.58 -0.08 35.29
N LEU A 272 4.13 -0.41 34.13
CA LEU A 272 4.99 -1.59 33.96
C LEU A 272 6.21 -1.57 34.87
N GLN A 273 6.81 -0.38 35.09
CA GLN A 273 7.92 -0.23 36.03
C GLN A 273 7.45 -0.43 37.49
N SER A 274 6.25 0.01 37.86
CA SER A 274 5.71 -0.21 39.19
C SER A 274 5.36 -1.69 39.49
N GLU A 275 4.91 -2.39 38.44
CA GLU A 275 4.64 -3.84 38.50
C GLU A 275 5.94 -4.67 38.52
N ASN A 276 7.05 -4.10 38.03
CA ASN A 276 8.38 -4.75 37.94
C ASN A 276 9.46 -3.86 38.60
N PRO A 277 9.39 -3.59 39.92
CA PRO A 277 10.20 -2.55 40.58
C PRO A 277 11.70 -2.84 40.58
N HIS A 278 12.11 -4.11 40.44
CA HIS A 278 13.50 -4.54 40.43
C HIS A 278 14.00 -4.96 39.07
N ALA A 279 13.18 -4.81 38.01
CA ALA A 279 13.56 -5.16 36.66
C ALA A 279 13.96 -3.91 35.86
N ARG A 280 14.91 -4.10 34.95
CA ARG A 280 15.21 -3.09 33.89
C ARG A 280 14.32 -3.37 32.69
N LEU A 281 13.50 -2.41 32.31
CA LEU A 281 12.68 -2.50 31.12
C LEU A 281 13.51 -2.14 29.88
N VAL A 282 13.43 -2.96 28.85
CA VAL A 282 14.15 -2.77 27.58
C VAL A 282 13.16 -2.96 26.44
N ASP A 283 13.06 -1.93 25.58
CA ASP A 283 12.25 -1.98 24.37
C ASP A 283 13.06 -2.58 23.22
N VAL A 284 12.46 -3.53 22.52
CA VAL A 284 13.11 -4.30 21.45
C VAL A 284 12.21 -4.32 20.22
N SER A 285 12.75 -3.88 19.08
CA SER A 285 12.12 -4.05 17.77
C SER A 285 12.87 -5.13 16.99
N SER A 286 12.15 -6.10 16.44
CA SER A 286 12.73 -7.20 15.66
C SER A 286 12.05 -7.31 14.30
N VAL A 287 12.85 -7.36 13.24
CA VAL A 287 12.39 -7.51 11.84
C VAL A 287 12.23 -8.99 11.45
N ALA A 288 12.75 -9.90 12.26
CA ALA A 288 12.60 -11.35 12.06
C ALA A 288 12.31 -12.03 13.40
N SER A 289 11.19 -12.75 13.48
CA SER A 289 10.78 -13.45 14.70
C SER A 289 11.84 -14.41 15.24
N HIS A 290 12.67 -14.99 14.38
CA HIS A 290 13.77 -15.90 14.78
C HIS A 290 14.86 -15.18 15.57
N SER A 291 15.25 -13.96 15.19
CA SER A 291 16.33 -13.23 15.88
C SER A 291 16.00 -12.88 17.33
N PHE A 292 14.72 -12.60 17.63
CA PHE A 292 14.28 -12.34 19.00
C PHE A 292 14.27 -13.63 19.85
N GLY A 293 13.79 -14.74 19.28
CA GLY A 293 13.83 -16.04 19.94
C GLY A 293 15.26 -16.50 20.30
N ASP A 294 16.19 -16.34 19.36
CA ASP A 294 17.60 -16.64 19.55
C ASP A 294 18.23 -15.74 20.64
N ALA A 295 17.85 -14.45 20.68
CA ALA A 295 18.29 -13.54 21.72
C ALA A 295 17.80 -13.96 23.11
N LEU A 296 16.53 -14.34 23.25
CA LEU A 296 15.99 -14.86 24.52
C LEU A 296 16.70 -16.15 24.97
N ALA A 297 17.02 -17.05 24.03
CA ALA A 297 17.80 -18.24 24.32
C ALA A 297 19.22 -17.89 24.82
N ARG A 298 19.89 -16.90 24.19
CA ARG A 298 21.20 -16.40 24.66
C ARG A 298 21.11 -15.79 26.06
N ILE A 299 20.08 -14.99 26.33
CA ILE A 299 19.86 -14.35 27.63
C ILE A 299 19.72 -15.40 28.72
N SER A 300 19.05 -16.52 28.48
CA SER A 300 18.89 -17.59 29.47
C SER A 300 20.22 -18.18 29.98
N HIS A 301 21.29 -18.03 29.21
CA HIS A 301 22.64 -18.47 29.56
C HIS A 301 23.47 -17.41 30.30
N THR A 302 23.00 -16.17 30.42
CA THR A 302 23.72 -15.10 31.13
C THR A 302 23.51 -15.13 32.64
N GLY A 303 22.49 -15.86 33.10
CA GLY A 303 22.02 -15.84 34.48
C GLY A 303 21.03 -14.71 34.81
N ALA A 304 20.64 -13.92 33.80
CA ALA A 304 19.52 -12.99 33.90
C ALA A 304 18.19 -13.71 33.67
N SER A 305 17.17 -13.31 34.41
CA SER A 305 15.77 -13.68 34.14
C SER A 305 15.11 -12.61 33.24
N PHE A 306 14.23 -13.05 32.36
CA PHE A 306 13.48 -12.13 31.51
C PHE A 306 11.98 -12.45 31.54
N GLN A 307 11.18 -11.43 31.34
CA GLN A 307 9.74 -11.54 31.14
C GLN A 307 9.32 -10.56 30.03
N ILE A 308 8.53 -11.00 29.04
CA ILE A 308 7.89 -10.11 28.08
C ILE A 308 6.67 -9.50 28.78
N VAL A 309 6.72 -8.20 29.04
CA VAL A 309 5.68 -7.49 29.81
C VAL A 309 4.73 -6.71 28.93
N HIS A 310 5.16 -6.41 27.69
CA HIS A 310 4.33 -5.72 26.70
C HIS A 310 4.80 -6.09 25.29
N GLY A 311 3.89 -5.98 24.29
CA GLY A 311 4.21 -6.12 22.88
C GLY A 311 3.62 -7.34 22.19
N GLY A 312 4.03 -7.56 20.96
CA GLY A 312 3.54 -8.64 20.12
C GLY A 312 4.21 -8.72 18.77
N VAL A 313 3.75 -9.67 17.93
CA VAL A 313 4.19 -9.85 16.55
C VAL A 313 3.08 -9.42 15.63
N ILE A 314 3.45 -8.65 14.60
CA ILE A 314 2.57 -8.36 13.48
C ILE A 314 3.13 -8.99 12.20
N GLU A 315 2.26 -9.57 11.40
CA GLU A 315 2.62 -10.03 10.06
C GLU A 315 2.44 -8.87 9.08
N VAL A 316 3.44 -8.62 8.27
CA VAL A 316 3.40 -7.73 7.10
C VAL A 316 3.59 -8.57 5.84
N HIS A 317 3.28 -8.01 4.67
CA HIS A 317 3.34 -8.75 3.39
C HIS A 317 4.64 -9.57 3.21
N ASP A 318 5.79 -9.01 3.63
CA ASP A 318 7.13 -9.62 3.40
C ASP A 318 7.77 -10.19 4.68
N GLY A 319 6.97 -10.58 5.67
CA GLY A 319 7.49 -11.18 6.89
C GLY A 319 6.78 -10.73 8.16
N SER A 320 7.42 -10.90 9.30
CA SER A 320 6.90 -10.51 10.60
C SER A 320 7.78 -9.47 11.27
N LEU A 321 7.12 -8.57 12.00
CA LEU A 321 7.74 -7.54 12.84
C LEU A 321 7.31 -7.76 14.27
N GLY A 322 8.24 -7.72 15.22
CA GLY A 322 7.97 -7.82 16.64
C GLY A 322 8.39 -6.56 17.36
N ASN A 323 7.51 -6.02 18.20
CA ASN A 323 7.83 -4.98 19.16
C ASN A 323 7.52 -5.50 20.55
N TYR A 324 8.51 -5.48 21.42
CA TYR A 324 8.42 -6.05 22.75
C TYR A 324 9.02 -5.09 23.78
N THR A 325 8.46 -5.10 24.98
CA THR A 325 9.13 -4.59 26.18
C THR A 325 9.48 -5.78 27.08
N VAL A 326 10.75 -5.95 27.32
CA VAL A 326 11.29 -7.05 28.12
C VAL A 326 11.74 -6.52 29.47
N ALA A 327 11.21 -7.09 30.54
CA ALA A 327 11.67 -6.85 31.90
C ALA A 327 12.82 -7.82 32.24
N LEU A 328 13.99 -7.27 32.52
CA LEU A 328 15.20 -8.03 32.86
C LEU A 328 15.49 -7.91 34.35
N SER A 329 15.76 -9.03 35.02
CA SER A 329 16.11 -9.07 36.42
C SER A 329 17.24 -10.09 36.71
N GLY A 330 17.98 -9.88 37.80
CA GLY A 330 19.12 -10.73 38.17
C GLY A 330 20.35 -9.95 38.59
N PRO A 331 21.54 -10.57 38.59
CA PRO A 331 22.81 -9.90 38.88
C PRO A 331 23.10 -8.78 37.87
N ALA A 332 23.61 -7.63 38.31
CA ALA A 332 23.79 -6.44 37.46
C ALA A 332 24.58 -6.75 36.20
N GLN A 333 25.66 -7.54 36.28
CA GLN A 333 26.47 -7.92 35.12
C GLN A 333 25.68 -8.78 34.11
N ALA A 334 24.84 -9.71 34.60
CA ALA A 334 23.99 -10.53 33.75
C ALA A 334 22.90 -9.72 33.02
N VAL A 335 22.28 -8.75 33.75
CA VAL A 335 21.30 -7.83 33.17
C VAL A 335 21.94 -6.96 32.06
N GLU A 336 23.17 -6.44 32.30
CA GLU A 336 23.88 -5.62 31.30
C GLU A 336 24.21 -6.43 30.04
N GLN A 337 24.65 -7.68 30.17
CA GLN A 337 24.85 -8.58 29.03
C GLN A 337 23.54 -8.86 28.28
N ALA A 338 22.43 -9.06 29.02
CA ALA A 338 21.13 -9.28 28.43
C ALA A 338 20.65 -8.05 27.61
N VAL A 339 20.87 -6.83 28.12
CA VAL A 339 20.60 -5.57 27.40
C VAL A 339 21.36 -5.51 26.08
N GLN A 340 22.68 -5.79 26.11
CA GLN A 340 23.50 -5.78 24.88
C GLN A 340 22.98 -6.78 23.84
N ILE A 341 22.56 -7.97 24.25
CA ILE A 341 21.98 -8.97 23.35
C ILE A 341 20.68 -8.45 22.70
N LEU A 342 19.82 -7.75 23.45
CA LEU A 342 18.58 -7.17 22.92
C LEU A 342 18.83 -5.98 21.99
N GLU A 343 19.83 -5.16 22.30
CA GLU A 343 20.26 -4.05 21.46
C GLU A 343 20.84 -4.53 20.12
N GLU A 344 21.57 -5.65 20.08
CA GLU A 344 22.05 -6.27 18.83
C GLU A 344 20.86 -6.65 17.91
N VAL A 345 19.76 -7.18 18.49
CA VAL A 345 18.54 -7.51 17.72
C VAL A 345 17.91 -6.26 17.13
N SER A 346 17.75 -5.20 17.93
CA SER A 346 17.17 -3.93 17.50
C SER A 346 18.02 -3.24 16.41
N ASN A 347 19.35 -3.30 16.55
CA ASN A 347 20.30 -2.72 15.60
C ASN A 347 20.41 -3.53 14.30
N SER A 348 20.24 -4.86 14.34
CA SER A 348 20.21 -5.71 13.15
C SER A 348 18.95 -5.47 12.30
N ALA A 349 17.94 -4.85 12.88
CA ALA A 349 16.73 -4.42 12.19
C ALA A 349 16.93 -3.12 11.38
N ALA A 350 17.99 -2.32 11.66
CA ALA A 350 18.28 -1.09 10.94
C ALA A 350 18.73 -1.35 9.49
N PRO A 351 18.28 -0.56 8.50
CA PRO A 351 18.71 -0.71 7.11
C PRO A 351 20.21 -0.45 7.01
N THR A 352 20.93 -1.38 6.40
CA THR A 352 22.34 -1.17 6.03
C THR A 352 22.40 -0.04 4.99
N THR A 353 22.73 1.16 5.42
CA THR A 353 22.98 2.31 4.55
C THR A 353 24.34 2.10 3.86
N SER A 354 24.33 1.40 2.72
CA SER A 354 25.47 1.38 1.81
C SER A 354 25.03 1.85 0.43
N ALA A 355 25.00 3.16 0.26
CA ALA A 355 25.17 3.78 -1.03
C ALA A 355 26.08 5.00 -0.82
N THR A 356 27.38 4.76 -0.94
CA THR A 356 28.37 5.81 -1.14
C THR A 356 28.03 6.49 -2.46
N VAL A 357 27.50 7.71 -2.38
CA VAL A 357 27.38 8.60 -3.52
C VAL A 357 28.82 8.96 -3.92
N PRO A 358 29.30 8.70 -5.14
CA PRO A 358 30.57 9.22 -5.58
C PRO A 358 30.47 10.74 -5.73
N THR A 359 31.28 11.44 -4.98
CA THR A 359 31.54 12.87 -5.13
C THR A 359 32.02 13.16 -6.56
N PRO A 360 31.46 14.17 -7.26
CA PRO A 360 32.01 14.59 -8.54
C PRO A 360 33.37 15.24 -8.27
N THR A 361 34.40 14.66 -8.83
CA THR A 361 35.73 15.27 -8.93
C THR A 361 35.63 16.53 -9.78
N GLU A 362 35.90 17.67 -9.19
CA GLU A 362 36.28 18.89 -9.92
C GLU A 362 37.56 18.57 -10.73
N GLU A 363 37.46 18.51 -12.04
CA GLU A 363 38.58 18.70 -12.92
C GLU A 363 38.56 20.15 -13.46
N ALA A 364 39.52 20.90 -12.95
CA ALA A 364 39.92 22.14 -13.52
C ALA A 364 40.65 21.92 -14.86
N HIS A 365 40.14 22.55 -15.92
CA HIS A 365 40.96 23.33 -16.87
C HIS A 365 40.03 24.01 -17.88
#